data_4080979fbf973ea99f1d3a2cbacb84d7
#
_entry.id   4080979fbf973ea99f1d3a2cbacb84d7
#
_cell.length_a   1.000
_cell.length_b   1.000
_cell.length_c   1.000
_cell.angle_alpha   90.00
_cell.angle_beta   90.00
_cell.angle_gamma   90.00
#
_symmetry.space_group_name_H-M   'P 1'
#
loop_
_entity.id
_entity.type
_entity.pdbx_description
1 polymer ?
#
loop_
_entity_poly.entity_id
_entity_poly.type
_entity_poly.pdbx_seq_one_letter_code
_entity_poly.pdbx_strand_id
1 'polypeptide(L)'
;EITDATIQAALRAVRREIVTADDEAFDFAVIGMGRFGGAELGFGSDADILYVYDANGVDPQRAQSLATRIVAGLREHLTDHRVPLDLDADLRPEGRNGPVVRSIEAYAEYYRRWSLSWEAQALLRARGVAGSATLIAKFTALADSIRYPAEVDLQGTREIKRIKARVEGERLPQGVDPRRHLKLGPGTLSDVEWLVQLLQLQHAHDVPALQTTSTLTALGAAVDAGFVPADAADLLRAAWLLSSRLRSAITLYLSLIHISEPTRQ
;
A
#
# COMPACT_ATOMS: atom_id res chain seq x y z
N GLU A 1 -7.76 -5.98 -8.91
CA GLU A 1 -7.71 -6.38 -10.34
C GLU A 1 -8.07 -5.23 -11.28
N ILE A 2 -9.27 -4.60 -11.17
CA ILE A 2 -9.65 -3.48 -12.05
C ILE A 2 -8.66 -2.33 -11.91
N THR A 3 -8.36 -1.89 -10.69
CA THR A 3 -7.40 -0.81 -10.41
C THR A 3 -6.01 -1.12 -10.96
N ASP A 4 -5.52 -2.37 -10.79
CA ASP A 4 -4.24 -2.80 -11.35
C ASP A 4 -4.23 -2.67 -12.88
N ALA A 5 -5.30 -3.17 -13.54
CA ALA A 5 -5.44 -3.10 -15.00
C ALA A 5 -5.52 -1.65 -15.50
N THR A 6 -6.23 -0.78 -14.78
CA THR A 6 -6.35 0.65 -15.10
C THR A 6 -4.99 1.36 -15.01
N ILE A 7 -4.25 1.16 -13.91
CA ILE A 7 -2.90 1.73 -13.74
C ILE A 7 -1.94 1.17 -14.80
N GLN A 8 -2.01 -0.12 -15.09
CA GLN A 8 -1.15 -0.74 -16.10
C GLN A 8 -1.45 -0.20 -17.51
N ALA A 9 -2.73 0.04 -17.85
CA ALA A 9 -3.12 0.62 -19.13
C ALA A 9 -2.65 2.07 -19.25
N ALA A 10 -2.87 2.88 -18.22
CA ALA A 10 -2.40 4.27 -18.18
C ALA A 10 -0.87 4.35 -18.29
N LEU A 11 -0.14 3.50 -17.55
CA LEU A 11 1.33 3.46 -17.62
C LEU A 11 1.82 3.11 -19.03
N ARG A 12 1.17 2.17 -19.71
CA ARG A 12 1.51 1.83 -21.11
C ARG A 12 1.29 2.99 -22.06
N ALA A 13 0.17 3.73 -21.92
CA ALA A 13 -0.10 4.91 -22.72
C ALA A 13 0.96 5.99 -22.51
N VAL A 14 1.19 6.37 -21.25
CA VAL A 14 2.17 7.39 -20.88
C VAL A 14 3.59 7.03 -21.34
N ARG A 15 4.01 5.77 -21.18
CA ARG A 15 5.34 5.33 -21.65
C ARG A 15 5.52 5.48 -23.15
N ARG A 16 4.48 5.18 -23.95
CA ARG A 16 4.53 5.35 -25.42
C ARG A 16 4.71 6.81 -25.84
N GLU A 17 4.21 7.74 -25.05
CA GLU A 17 4.31 9.17 -25.32
C GLU A 17 5.67 9.76 -24.90
N ILE A 18 6.29 9.19 -23.85
CA ILE A 18 7.42 9.83 -23.16
C ILE A 18 8.74 9.13 -23.46
N VAL A 19 8.76 7.80 -23.55
CA VAL A 19 9.99 6.99 -23.69
C VAL A 19 10.33 6.86 -25.18
N THR A 20 11.56 7.22 -25.53
CA THR A 20 12.09 7.11 -26.89
C THR A 20 12.95 5.85 -27.08
N ALA A 21 13.38 5.54 -28.29
CA ALA A 21 14.25 4.39 -28.56
C ALA A 21 15.58 4.45 -27.78
N ASP A 22 16.11 5.66 -27.56
CA ASP A 22 17.34 5.87 -26.77
C ASP A 22 17.16 5.56 -25.27
N ASP A 23 15.91 5.50 -24.80
CA ASP A 23 15.55 5.25 -23.42
C ASP A 23 14.97 3.84 -23.20
N GLU A 24 15.06 2.93 -24.19
CA GLU A 24 14.39 1.63 -24.15
C GLU A 24 14.81 0.76 -22.95
N ALA A 25 16.05 0.93 -22.48
CA ALA A 25 16.57 0.23 -21.31
C ALA A 25 15.96 0.72 -19.97
N PHE A 26 15.37 1.93 -19.94
CA PHE A 26 14.77 2.51 -18.73
C PHE A 26 13.55 1.71 -18.27
N ASP A 27 13.59 1.26 -17.04
CA ASP A 27 12.49 0.56 -16.38
C ASP A 27 11.73 1.45 -15.41
N PHE A 28 10.42 1.25 -15.35
CA PHE A 28 9.52 1.92 -14.38
C PHE A 28 8.49 0.93 -13.86
N ALA A 29 8.17 1.04 -12.56
CA ALA A 29 7.15 0.23 -11.93
C ALA A 29 6.35 1.03 -10.90
N VAL A 30 5.10 0.60 -10.70
CA VAL A 30 4.21 1.05 -9.64
C VAL A 30 4.04 -0.11 -8.66
N ILE A 31 4.27 0.19 -7.39
CA ILE A 31 4.13 -0.75 -6.27
C ILE A 31 2.92 -0.33 -5.47
N GLY A 32 1.92 -1.19 -5.37
CA GLY A 32 0.77 -0.99 -4.49
C GLY A 32 1.17 -1.19 -3.04
N MET A 33 0.66 -0.32 -2.18
CA MET A 33 0.89 -0.31 -0.74
C MET A 33 -0.44 -0.40 0.02
N GLY A 34 -0.39 -0.42 1.33
CA GLY A 34 -1.59 -0.39 2.17
C GLY A 34 -2.64 -1.43 1.75
N ARG A 35 -3.90 -1.06 1.74
CA ARG A 35 -4.98 -1.98 1.32
C ARG A 35 -4.95 -2.28 -0.17
N PHE A 36 -4.45 -1.37 -0.98
CA PHE A 36 -4.27 -1.61 -2.42
C PHE A 36 -3.22 -2.69 -2.69
N GLY A 37 -2.08 -2.61 -2.03
CA GLY A 37 -1.04 -3.65 -2.11
C GLY A 37 -1.52 -5.02 -1.64
N GLY A 38 -2.37 -5.05 -0.61
CA GLY A 38 -3.02 -6.27 -0.11
C GLY A 38 -4.12 -6.85 -1.01
N ALA A 39 -4.44 -6.20 -2.14
CA ALA A 39 -5.61 -6.51 -2.97
C ALA A 39 -6.97 -6.41 -2.20
N GLU A 40 -7.02 -5.53 -1.22
CA GLU A 40 -8.12 -5.34 -0.26
C GLU A 40 -8.73 -3.93 -0.36
N LEU A 41 -8.51 -3.24 -1.49
CA LEU A 41 -9.01 -1.89 -1.73
C LEU A 41 -10.54 -1.86 -1.68
N GLY A 42 -11.10 -0.92 -0.90
CA GLY A 42 -12.54 -0.66 -0.85
C GLY A 42 -12.96 0.38 -1.88
N PHE A 43 -14.26 0.45 -2.16
CA PHE A 43 -14.81 1.50 -3.03
C PHE A 43 -14.51 2.89 -2.47
N GLY A 44 -14.12 3.82 -3.35
CA GLY A 44 -13.82 5.21 -3.01
C GLY A 44 -12.63 5.40 -2.06
N SER A 45 -11.75 4.39 -1.94
CA SER A 45 -10.51 4.52 -1.19
C SER A 45 -9.37 4.91 -2.13
N ASP A 46 -8.48 5.73 -1.62
CA ASP A 46 -7.23 6.07 -2.30
C ASP A 46 -6.38 4.82 -2.50
N ALA A 47 -5.66 4.76 -3.61
CA ALA A 47 -4.70 3.70 -3.87
C ALA A 47 -3.32 4.14 -3.38
N ASP A 48 -2.90 3.61 -2.22
CA ASP A 48 -1.54 3.82 -1.71
C ASP A 48 -0.52 3.18 -2.64
N ILE A 49 0.48 3.95 -3.09
CA ILE A 49 1.48 3.47 -4.05
C ILE A 49 2.89 3.98 -3.76
N LEU A 50 3.89 3.29 -4.34
CA LEU A 50 5.23 3.81 -4.54
C LEU A 50 5.57 3.78 -6.03
N TYR A 51 6.34 4.78 -6.48
CA TYR A 51 6.92 4.79 -7.81
C TYR A 51 8.40 4.46 -7.73
N VAL A 52 8.83 3.52 -8.55
CA VAL A 52 10.23 3.10 -8.63
C VAL A 52 10.70 3.06 -10.08
N TYR A 53 11.94 3.42 -10.34
CA TYR A 53 12.57 3.28 -11.64
C TYR A 53 13.95 2.64 -11.52
N ASP A 54 14.43 2.10 -12.64
CA ASP A 54 15.79 1.64 -12.83
C ASP A 54 16.32 2.30 -14.11
N ALA A 55 17.43 2.98 -13.98
CA ALA A 55 18.02 3.70 -15.12
C ALA A 55 18.60 2.74 -16.18
N ASN A 56 19.05 1.54 -15.77
CA ASN A 56 19.62 0.51 -16.63
C ASN A 56 20.64 1.04 -17.68
N GLY A 57 21.51 1.99 -17.26
CA GLY A 57 22.52 2.60 -18.12
C GLY A 57 22.10 3.88 -18.84
N VAL A 58 20.84 4.30 -18.73
CA VAL A 58 20.41 5.65 -19.15
C VAL A 58 21.02 6.68 -18.21
N ASP A 59 21.40 7.84 -18.75
CA ASP A 59 21.95 8.95 -17.96
C ASP A 59 21.06 9.25 -16.73
N PRO A 60 21.63 9.40 -15.53
CA PRO A 60 20.86 9.54 -14.30
C PRO A 60 19.91 10.74 -14.26
N GLN A 61 20.31 11.88 -14.84
CA GLN A 61 19.45 13.08 -14.88
C GLN A 61 18.29 12.86 -15.85
N ARG A 62 18.56 12.24 -16.99
CA ARG A 62 17.55 11.87 -17.97
C ARG A 62 16.57 10.85 -17.37
N ALA A 63 17.06 9.79 -16.72
CA ALA A 63 16.23 8.77 -16.07
C ALA A 63 15.31 9.39 -14.99
N GLN A 64 15.82 10.28 -14.15
CA GLN A 64 15.02 11.02 -13.17
C GLN A 64 13.95 11.89 -13.84
N SER A 65 14.31 12.57 -14.94
CA SER A 65 13.36 13.38 -15.72
C SER A 65 12.26 12.53 -16.34
N LEU A 66 12.60 11.38 -16.94
CA LEU A 66 11.63 10.43 -17.47
C LEU A 66 10.70 9.92 -16.40
N ALA A 67 11.22 9.48 -15.26
CA ALA A 67 10.44 9.01 -14.13
C ALA A 67 9.43 10.07 -13.64
N THR A 68 9.88 11.31 -13.51
CA THR A 68 9.03 12.42 -13.07
C THR A 68 7.91 12.71 -14.07
N ARG A 69 8.23 12.71 -15.37
CA ARG A 69 7.24 12.90 -16.45
C ARG A 69 6.22 11.77 -16.50
N ILE A 70 6.65 10.51 -16.28
CA ILE A 70 5.75 9.37 -16.21
C ILE A 70 4.77 9.51 -15.05
N VAL A 71 5.24 9.92 -13.86
CA VAL A 71 4.36 10.17 -12.70
C VAL A 71 3.34 11.25 -13.01
N ALA A 72 3.75 12.35 -13.64
CA ALA A 72 2.83 13.44 -14.05
C ALA A 72 1.78 12.94 -15.06
N GLY A 73 2.20 12.21 -16.09
CA GLY A 73 1.31 11.64 -17.09
C GLY A 73 0.33 10.60 -16.50
N LEU A 74 0.78 9.76 -15.54
CA LEU A 74 -0.11 8.84 -14.84
C LEU A 74 -1.21 9.58 -14.09
N ARG A 75 -0.88 10.65 -13.37
CA ARG A 75 -1.86 11.47 -12.66
C ARG A 75 -2.87 12.09 -13.62
N GLU A 76 -2.41 12.63 -14.74
CA GLU A 76 -3.27 13.21 -15.77
C GLU A 76 -4.22 12.16 -16.37
N HIS A 77 -3.72 11.00 -16.76
CA HIS A 77 -4.52 9.94 -17.39
C HIS A 77 -5.53 9.28 -16.42
N LEU A 78 -5.28 9.32 -15.13
CA LEU A 78 -6.14 8.71 -14.10
C LEU A 78 -7.09 9.71 -13.45
N THR A 79 -7.01 10.99 -13.80
CA THR A 79 -7.94 12.02 -13.36
C THR A 79 -9.20 11.96 -14.22
N ASP A 80 -10.22 11.21 -13.78
CA ASP A 80 -11.57 11.23 -14.37
C ASP A 80 -12.55 11.67 -13.27
N HIS A 81 -13.26 12.78 -13.49
CA HIS A 81 -14.20 13.33 -12.52
C HIS A 81 -15.41 12.40 -12.25
N ARG A 82 -15.69 11.46 -13.15
CA ARG A 82 -16.80 10.50 -13.01
C ARG A 82 -16.41 9.31 -12.11
N VAL A 83 -15.17 8.84 -12.23
CA VAL A 83 -14.63 7.70 -11.46
C VAL A 83 -13.19 8.03 -11.07
N PRO A 84 -12.99 8.92 -10.08
CA PRO A 84 -11.66 9.32 -9.68
C PRO A 84 -10.89 8.11 -9.11
N LEU A 85 -9.65 7.94 -9.55
CA LEU A 85 -8.68 7.04 -8.94
C LEU A 85 -7.54 7.90 -8.38
N ASP A 86 -7.60 8.15 -7.09
CA ASP A 86 -6.55 8.89 -6.39
C ASP A 86 -5.36 7.98 -6.06
N LEU A 87 -4.18 8.37 -6.56
CA LEU A 87 -2.92 7.68 -6.30
C LEU A 87 -2.16 8.41 -5.19
N ASP A 88 -2.21 7.85 -3.98
CA ASP A 88 -1.53 8.40 -2.81
C ASP A 88 -0.12 7.79 -2.67
N ALA A 89 0.91 8.63 -2.78
CA ALA A 89 2.30 8.25 -2.62
C ALA A 89 2.89 8.63 -1.26
N ASP A 90 2.09 8.95 -0.26
CA ASP A 90 2.54 9.46 1.04
C ASP A 90 3.23 8.41 1.94
N LEU A 91 3.09 7.12 1.60
CA LEU A 91 3.82 6.02 2.27
C LEU A 91 5.28 5.86 1.80
N ARG A 92 5.75 6.74 0.89
CA ARG A 92 7.15 6.72 0.43
C ARG A 92 8.11 7.13 1.53
N PRO A 93 9.40 6.76 1.43
CA PRO A 93 10.45 7.25 2.31
C PRO A 93 10.41 8.78 2.49
N GLU A 94 10.53 9.24 3.74
CA GLU A 94 10.40 10.64 4.16
C GLU A 94 8.99 11.25 3.94
N GLY A 95 8.01 10.43 3.57
CA GLY A 95 6.63 10.87 3.36
C GLY A 95 6.52 12.00 2.33
N ARG A 96 5.72 13.01 2.60
CA ARG A 96 5.51 14.17 1.70
C ARG A 96 6.75 15.01 1.44
N ASN A 97 7.77 14.92 2.29
CA ASN A 97 9.02 15.68 2.15
C ASN A 97 10.00 14.99 1.19
N GLY A 98 9.85 13.70 0.94
CA GLY A 98 10.69 12.95 0.03
C GLY A 98 10.28 13.07 -1.45
N PRO A 99 11.20 12.79 -2.38
CA PRO A 99 10.88 12.77 -3.81
C PRO A 99 9.77 11.75 -4.10
N VAL A 100 8.86 12.11 -5.01
CA VAL A 100 7.68 11.29 -5.34
C VAL A 100 8.05 9.98 -6.04
N VAL A 101 9.17 9.95 -6.76
CA VAL A 101 9.71 8.78 -7.44
C VAL A 101 11.20 8.65 -7.13
N ARG A 102 11.68 7.43 -6.93
CA ARG A 102 13.10 7.13 -6.64
C ARG A 102 13.60 5.99 -7.52
N SER A 103 14.91 5.97 -7.75
CA SER A 103 15.54 4.79 -8.35
C SER A 103 15.56 3.63 -7.35
N ILE A 104 15.68 2.41 -7.86
CA ILE A 104 15.79 1.19 -7.03
C ILE A 104 17.03 1.26 -6.12
N GLU A 105 18.14 1.83 -6.59
CA GLU A 105 19.35 2.03 -5.82
C GLU A 105 19.13 3.04 -4.66
N ALA A 106 18.39 4.13 -4.93
CA ALA A 106 18.07 5.12 -3.90
C ALA A 106 17.13 4.55 -2.82
N TYR A 107 16.19 3.65 -3.18
CA TYR A 107 15.41 2.89 -2.22
C TYR A 107 16.29 1.97 -1.38
N ALA A 108 17.19 1.20 -2.02
CA ALA A 108 18.10 0.28 -1.32
C ALA A 108 19.01 1.03 -0.34
N GLU A 109 19.58 2.15 -0.77
CA GLU A 109 20.44 2.98 0.08
C GLU A 109 19.67 3.60 1.24
N TYR A 110 18.46 4.09 1.02
CA TYR A 110 17.61 4.64 2.06
C TYR A 110 17.29 3.59 3.12
N TYR A 111 16.76 2.44 2.72
CA TYR A 111 16.36 1.40 3.67
C TYR A 111 17.56 0.78 4.41
N ARG A 112 18.71 0.72 3.78
CA ARG A 112 19.95 0.26 4.45
C ARG A 112 20.37 1.18 5.59
N ARG A 113 20.13 2.49 5.48
CA ARG A 113 20.57 3.50 6.47
C ARG A 113 19.51 3.88 7.48
N TRP A 114 18.26 3.97 7.06
CA TRP A 114 17.21 4.68 7.78
C TRP A 114 15.95 3.86 8.02
N SER A 115 15.98 2.54 7.76
CA SER A 115 14.79 1.71 7.94
C SER A 115 14.23 1.83 9.36
N LEU A 116 13.01 2.34 9.46
CA LEU A 116 12.25 2.44 10.70
C LEU A 116 11.25 1.28 10.78
N SER A 117 10.89 0.87 11.99
CA SER A 117 9.95 -0.25 12.21
C SER A 117 8.61 -0.07 11.48
N TRP A 118 8.11 1.15 11.37
CA TRP A 118 6.86 1.45 10.66
C TRP A 118 7.00 1.34 9.13
N GLU A 119 8.18 1.58 8.57
CA GLU A 119 8.45 1.40 7.15
C GLU A 119 8.50 -0.08 6.78
N ALA A 120 9.14 -0.91 7.60
CA ALA A 120 9.09 -2.36 7.47
C ALA A 120 7.64 -2.86 7.53
N GLN A 121 6.83 -2.34 8.46
CA GLN A 121 5.39 -2.64 8.55
C GLN A 121 4.63 -2.21 7.28
N ALA A 122 4.88 -1.01 6.76
CA ALA A 122 4.24 -0.54 5.53
C ALA A 122 4.59 -1.44 4.33
N LEU A 123 5.86 -1.88 4.24
CA LEU A 123 6.35 -2.77 3.19
C LEU A 123 5.72 -4.18 3.22
N LEU A 124 5.13 -4.64 4.33
CA LEU A 124 4.37 -5.90 4.37
C LEU A 124 3.26 -5.95 3.32
N ARG A 125 2.77 -4.80 2.91
CA ARG A 125 1.71 -4.66 1.89
C ARG A 125 2.25 -4.34 0.50
N ALA A 126 3.57 -4.23 0.32
CA ALA A 126 4.17 -3.89 -0.96
C ALA A 126 3.98 -5.03 -1.98
N ARG A 127 3.31 -4.71 -3.10
CA ARG A 127 3.04 -5.61 -4.22
C ARG A 127 3.19 -4.87 -5.55
N GLY A 128 3.93 -5.46 -6.50
CA GLY A 128 3.99 -4.91 -7.85
C GLY A 128 2.62 -4.92 -8.53
N VAL A 129 2.20 -3.79 -9.09
CA VAL A 129 0.88 -3.66 -9.74
C VAL A 129 0.96 -3.27 -11.21
N ALA A 130 1.99 -2.55 -11.62
CA ALA A 130 2.18 -2.15 -13.01
C ALA A 130 3.66 -1.91 -13.34
N GLY A 131 4.06 -2.11 -14.58
CA GLY A 131 5.39 -1.78 -15.08
C GLY A 131 6.26 -2.96 -15.40
N SER A 132 7.59 -2.79 -15.29
CA SER A 132 8.59 -3.82 -15.59
C SER A 132 8.56 -4.95 -14.57
N ALA A 133 8.39 -6.19 -15.05
CA ALA A 133 8.41 -7.37 -14.20
C ALA A 133 9.77 -7.56 -13.51
N THR A 134 10.86 -7.25 -14.22
CA THR A 134 12.22 -7.32 -13.68
C THR A 134 12.42 -6.34 -12.52
N LEU A 135 11.96 -5.10 -12.69
CA LEU A 135 12.07 -4.09 -11.64
C LEU A 135 11.15 -4.39 -10.45
N ILE A 136 9.94 -4.90 -10.70
CA ILE A 136 9.04 -5.38 -9.66
C ILE A 136 9.72 -6.50 -8.83
N ALA A 137 10.36 -7.46 -9.49
CA ALA A 137 11.09 -8.52 -8.79
C ALA A 137 12.25 -7.98 -7.95
N LYS A 138 13.05 -7.03 -8.50
CA LYS A 138 14.13 -6.35 -7.75
C LYS A 138 13.58 -5.63 -6.52
N PHE A 139 12.49 -4.88 -6.66
CA PHE A 139 11.88 -4.16 -5.54
C PHE A 139 11.29 -5.12 -4.50
N THR A 140 10.65 -6.20 -4.94
CA THR A 140 10.11 -7.23 -4.03
C THR A 140 11.22 -7.86 -3.20
N ALA A 141 12.33 -8.24 -3.83
CA ALA A 141 13.49 -8.79 -3.10
C ALA A 141 14.08 -7.80 -2.08
N LEU A 142 14.15 -6.51 -2.44
CA LEU A 142 14.54 -5.44 -1.52
C LEU A 142 13.55 -5.33 -0.36
N ALA A 143 12.25 -5.27 -0.63
CA ALA A 143 11.21 -5.19 0.38
C ALA A 143 11.23 -6.41 1.33
N ASP A 144 11.43 -7.63 0.80
CA ASP A 144 11.48 -8.87 1.58
C ASP A 144 12.63 -8.86 2.59
N SER A 145 13.77 -8.29 2.21
CA SER A 145 14.92 -8.16 3.13
C SER A 145 14.67 -7.23 4.32
N ILE A 146 13.62 -6.40 4.26
CA ILE A 146 13.30 -5.40 5.27
C ILE A 146 12.06 -5.81 6.06
N ARG A 147 11.01 -6.29 5.37
CA ARG A 147 9.71 -6.61 5.98
C ARG A 147 9.65 -7.95 6.68
N TYR A 148 10.65 -8.82 6.47
CA TYR A 148 10.75 -10.12 7.13
C TYR A 148 12.09 -10.23 7.88
N PRO A 149 12.33 -9.37 8.90
CA PRO A 149 13.56 -9.38 9.66
C PRO A 149 13.68 -10.68 10.45
N ALA A 150 14.93 -11.15 10.66
CA ALA A 150 15.19 -12.32 11.47
C ALA A 150 14.74 -12.15 12.93
N GLU A 151 14.80 -10.92 13.44
CA GLU A 151 14.36 -10.58 14.79
C GLU A 151 13.69 -9.20 14.81
N VAL A 152 12.59 -9.10 15.55
CA VAL A 152 12.00 -7.81 15.96
C VAL A 152 12.17 -7.69 17.46
N ASP A 153 12.97 -6.74 17.90
CA ASP A 153 13.19 -6.51 19.31
C ASP A 153 11.96 -5.95 20.05
N LEU A 154 12.03 -5.96 21.37
CA LEU A 154 10.95 -5.41 22.21
C LEU A 154 10.74 -3.91 21.98
N GLN A 155 11.77 -3.18 21.55
CA GLN A 155 11.69 -1.75 21.29
C GLN A 155 10.89 -1.49 20.00
N GLY A 156 11.17 -2.22 18.92
CA GLY A 156 10.42 -2.17 17.67
C GLY A 156 8.95 -2.51 17.87
N THR A 157 8.65 -3.57 18.64
CA THR A 157 7.28 -3.93 19.00
C THR A 157 6.56 -2.82 19.78
N ARG A 158 7.23 -2.16 20.72
CA ARG A 158 6.67 -1.03 21.48
C ARG A 158 6.44 0.19 20.60
N GLU A 159 7.35 0.45 19.66
CA GLU A 159 7.22 1.54 18.70
C GLU A 159 5.99 1.36 17.81
N ILE A 160 5.81 0.17 17.23
CA ILE A 160 4.63 -0.18 16.43
C ILE A 160 3.34 0.06 17.22
N LYS A 161 3.25 -0.43 18.46
CA LYS A 161 2.07 -0.21 19.32
C LYS A 161 1.83 1.27 19.61
N ARG A 162 2.91 2.05 19.83
CA ARG A 162 2.81 3.50 20.06
C ARG A 162 2.31 4.23 18.81
N ILE A 163 2.79 3.85 17.63
CA ILE A 163 2.33 4.45 16.37
C ILE A 163 0.85 4.12 16.13
N LYS A 164 0.42 2.88 16.38
CA LYS A 164 -0.99 2.50 16.31
C LYS A 164 -1.85 3.39 17.20
N ALA A 165 -1.51 3.51 18.49
CA ALA A 165 -2.26 4.34 19.42
C ALA A 165 -2.33 5.81 19.00
N ARG A 166 -1.22 6.37 18.45
CA ARG A 166 -1.20 7.72 17.91
C ARG A 166 -2.10 7.88 16.69
N VAL A 167 -2.04 6.95 15.72
CA VAL A 167 -2.90 6.97 14.54
C VAL A 167 -4.38 6.93 14.93
N GLU A 168 -4.76 6.10 15.89
CA GLU A 168 -6.12 6.01 16.39
C GLU A 168 -6.58 7.30 17.10
N GLY A 169 -5.68 7.95 17.86
CA GLY A 169 -5.98 9.20 18.53
C GLY A 169 -6.04 10.42 17.61
N GLU A 170 -5.14 10.52 16.64
CA GLU A 170 -4.97 11.72 15.81
C GLU A 170 -5.83 11.70 14.53
N ARG A 171 -6.14 10.52 13.98
CA ARG A 171 -6.87 10.39 12.71
C ARG A 171 -8.37 10.14 12.86
N LEU A 172 -8.88 10.01 14.08
CA LEU A 172 -10.31 10.01 14.30
C LEU A 172 -10.86 11.42 14.08
N PRO A 173 -11.87 11.60 13.21
CA PRO A 173 -12.48 12.91 13.02
C PRO A 173 -13.09 13.43 14.35
N GLN A 174 -12.98 14.73 14.59
CA GLN A 174 -13.54 15.36 15.79
C GLN A 174 -15.06 15.13 15.86
N GLY A 175 -15.54 14.74 17.04
CA GLY A 175 -16.97 14.52 17.26
C GLY A 175 -17.51 13.16 16.83
N VAL A 176 -16.70 12.30 16.23
CA VAL A 176 -17.09 10.93 15.89
C VAL A 176 -16.91 10.01 17.09
N ASP A 177 -17.95 9.22 17.42
CA ASP A 177 -17.82 8.15 18.41
C ASP A 177 -16.86 7.07 17.87
N PRO A 178 -15.71 6.82 18.53
CA PRO A 178 -14.73 5.82 18.10
C PRO A 178 -15.35 4.44 17.89
N ARG A 179 -16.37 4.07 18.64
CA ARG A 179 -17.06 2.77 18.56
C ARG A 179 -17.82 2.58 17.25
N ARG A 180 -18.09 3.66 16.51
CA ARG A 180 -18.80 3.64 15.23
C ARG A 180 -17.87 3.80 14.04
N HIS A 181 -16.58 3.99 14.24
CA HIS A 181 -15.62 4.24 13.16
C HIS A 181 -15.08 2.91 12.62
N LEU A 182 -15.56 2.49 11.45
CA LEU A 182 -15.29 1.19 10.82
C LEU A 182 -13.83 0.92 10.44
N LYS A 183 -12.97 1.94 10.42
CA LYS A 183 -11.53 1.77 10.10
C LYS A 183 -10.66 1.80 11.36
N LEU A 184 -10.90 2.75 12.27
CA LEU A 184 -10.04 3.02 13.41
C LEU A 184 -10.70 2.73 14.75
N GLY A 185 -11.95 2.27 14.76
CA GLY A 185 -12.66 1.91 15.99
C GLY A 185 -12.19 0.57 16.55
N PRO A 186 -12.39 0.33 17.85
CA PRO A 186 -12.02 -0.92 18.49
C PRO A 186 -12.65 -2.15 17.80
N GLY A 187 -11.83 -3.16 17.51
CA GLY A 187 -12.26 -4.40 16.86
C GLY A 187 -12.57 -4.28 15.37
N THR A 188 -12.24 -3.16 14.72
CA THR A 188 -12.48 -2.95 13.30
C THR A 188 -11.25 -3.23 12.43
N LEU A 189 -11.22 -2.69 11.20
CA LEU A 189 -10.19 -3.02 10.20
C LEU A 189 -8.76 -2.85 10.73
N SER A 190 -8.46 -1.71 11.34
CA SER A 190 -7.10 -1.42 11.80
C SER A 190 -6.63 -2.41 12.86
N ASP A 191 -7.48 -2.81 13.79
CA ASP A 191 -7.07 -3.76 14.84
C ASP A 191 -6.65 -5.10 14.25
N VAL A 192 -7.41 -5.62 13.30
CA VAL A 192 -7.08 -6.90 12.64
C VAL A 192 -5.82 -6.75 11.79
N GLU A 193 -5.74 -5.68 10.99
CA GLU A 193 -4.59 -5.42 10.12
C GLU A 193 -3.28 -5.25 10.93
N TRP A 194 -3.30 -4.48 12.02
CA TRP A 194 -2.12 -4.26 12.83
C TRP A 194 -1.68 -5.50 13.62
N LEU A 195 -2.63 -6.30 14.12
CA LEU A 195 -2.32 -7.58 14.75
C LEU A 195 -1.62 -8.52 13.78
N VAL A 196 -2.20 -8.71 12.59
CA VAL A 196 -1.64 -9.58 11.57
C VAL A 196 -0.25 -9.10 11.12
N GLN A 197 -0.09 -7.80 10.87
CA GLN A 197 1.20 -7.22 10.49
C GLN A 197 2.26 -7.37 11.58
N LEU A 198 1.88 -7.25 12.85
CA LEU A 198 2.82 -7.50 13.95
C LEU A 198 3.28 -8.97 13.96
N LEU A 199 2.37 -9.92 13.77
CA LEU A 199 2.72 -11.34 13.68
C LEU A 199 3.61 -11.64 12.47
N GLN A 200 3.34 -11.00 11.32
CA GLN A 200 4.19 -11.11 10.14
C GLN A 200 5.61 -10.60 10.42
N LEU A 201 5.77 -9.42 11.02
CA LEU A 201 7.07 -8.87 11.37
C LEU A 201 7.85 -9.80 12.33
N GLN A 202 7.16 -10.39 13.30
CA GLN A 202 7.79 -11.23 14.32
C GLN A 202 8.11 -12.65 13.85
N HIS A 203 7.37 -13.20 12.91
CA HIS A 203 7.42 -14.64 12.64
C HIS A 203 7.56 -15.01 11.15
N ALA A 204 7.37 -14.08 10.21
CA ALA A 204 7.39 -14.43 8.80
C ALA A 204 8.78 -14.84 8.29
N HIS A 205 9.85 -14.50 8.99
CA HIS A 205 11.19 -15.00 8.69
C HIS A 205 11.24 -16.52 8.78
N ASP A 206 10.71 -17.07 9.85
CA ASP A 206 10.75 -18.52 10.14
C ASP A 206 9.51 -19.26 9.60
N VAL A 207 8.43 -18.56 9.32
CA VAL A 207 7.17 -19.11 8.83
C VAL A 207 6.81 -18.50 7.46
N PRO A 208 7.31 -19.09 6.35
CA PRO A 208 7.09 -18.55 5.00
C PRO A 208 5.61 -18.37 4.61
N ALA A 209 4.69 -19.12 5.18
CA ALA A 209 3.25 -18.97 4.94
C ALA A 209 2.71 -17.60 5.39
N LEU A 210 3.40 -16.89 6.29
CA LEU A 210 3.10 -15.53 6.69
C LEU A 210 3.62 -14.47 5.69
N GLN A 211 4.43 -14.84 4.71
CA GLN A 211 4.98 -13.94 3.69
C GLN A 211 3.95 -13.66 2.60
N THR A 212 2.89 -12.98 2.96
CA THR A 212 1.78 -12.60 2.06
C THR A 212 1.33 -11.18 2.31
N THR A 213 0.84 -10.50 1.28
CA THR A 213 0.26 -9.16 1.41
C THR A 213 -1.20 -9.15 1.83
N SER A 214 -1.89 -10.31 1.84
CA SER A 214 -3.30 -10.43 2.22
C SER A 214 -3.47 -10.59 3.73
N THR A 215 -4.31 -9.74 4.35
CA THR A 215 -4.63 -9.81 5.79
C THR A 215 -5.23 -11.16 6.18
N LEU A 216 -6.23 -11.61 5.43
CA LEU A 216 -6.95 -12.83 5.81
C LEU A 216 -6.15 -14.10 5.52
N THR A 217 -5.30 -14.09 4.51
CA THR A 217 -4.37 -15.20 4.25
C THR A 217 -3.32 -15.29 5.35
N ALA A 218 -2.73 -14.16 5.76
CA ALA A 218 -1.77 -14.13 6.86
C ALA A 218 -2.41 -14.52 8.20
N LEU A 219 -3.67 -14.12 8.45
CA LEU A 219 -4.42 -14.55 9.64
C LEU A 219 -4.60 -16.08 9.67
N GLY A 220 -4.95 -16.69 8.52
CA GLY A 220 -5.03 -18.15 8.40
C GLY A 220 -3.69 -18.82 8.69
N ALA A 221 -2.61 -18.33 8.09
CA ALA A 221 -1.26 -18.86 8.34
C ALA A 221 -0.84 -18.73 9.81
N ALA A 222 -1.27 -17.64 10.49
CA ALA A 222 -1.02 -17.46 11.92
C ALA A 222 -1.76 -18.47 12.80
N VAL A 223 -2.96 -18.90 12.40
CA VAL A 223 -3.69 -20.00 13.06
C VAL A 223 -2.96 -21.32 12.85
N ASP A 224 -2.60 -21.64 11.61
CA ASP A 224 -1.91 -22.89 11.28
C ASP A 224 -0.56 -23.00 12.01
N ALA A 225 0.13 -21.87 12.25
CA ALA A 225 1.35 -21.79 13.03
C ALA A 225 1.13 -21.77 14.56
N GLY A 226 -0.12 -21.72 15.03
CA GLY A 226 -0.45 -21.74 16.46
C GLY A 226 -0.27 -20.39 17.17
N PHE A 227 -0.11 -19.29 16.44
CA PHE A 227 0.05 -17.94 17.03
C PHE A 227 -1.30 -17.31 17.42
N VAL A 228 -2.39 -17.73 16.78
CA VAL A 228 -3.75 -17.23 17.04
C VAL A 228 -4.68 -18.42 17.22
N PRO A 229 -5.47 -18.49 18.32
CA PRO A 229 -6.51 -19.51 18.46
C PRO A 229 -7.56 -19.39 17.34
N ALA A 230 -8.07 -20.54 16.87
CA ALA A 230 -8.99 -20.59 15.73
C ALA A 230 -10.29 -19.79 15.96
N ASP A 231 -10.86 -19.90 17.16
CA ASP A 231 -12.07 -19.15 17.57
C ASP A 231 -11.85 -17.63 17.57
N ALA A 232 -10.68 -17.17 18.06
CA ALA A 232 -10.31 -15.77 17.99
C ALA A 232 -10.12 -15.31 16.54
N ALA A 233 -9.49 -16.12 15.69
CA ALA A 233 -9.31 -15.79 14.28
C ALA A 233 -10.63 -15.71 13.51
N ASP A 234 -11.61 -16.53 13.84
CA ASP A 234 -12.95 -16.48 13.25
C ASP A 234 -13.65 -15.15 13.59
N LEU A 235 -13.54 -14.67 14.83
CA LEU A 235 -14.04 -13.37 15.25
C LEU A 235 -13.34 -12.23 14.51
N LEU A 236 -12.02 -12.26 14.42
CA LEU A 236 -11.22 -11.24 13.70
C LEU A 236 -11.58 -11.22 12.21
N ARG A 237 -11.71 -12.36 11.58
CA ARG A 237 -12.14 -12.52 10.18
C ARG A 237 -13.54 -11.92 9.97
N ALA A 238 -14.49 -12.26 10.83
CA ALA A 238 -15.87 -11.76 10.75
C ALA A 238 -15.90 -10.24 10.92
N ALA A 239 -15.19 -9.69 11.89
CA ALA A 239 -15.09 -8.25 12.14
C ALA A 239 -14.48 -7.51 10.95
N TRP A 240 -13.38 -8.01 10.37
CA TRP A 240 -12.72 -7.43 9.21
C TRP A 240 -13.63 -7.42 7.97
N LEU A 241 -14.28 -8.56 7.67
CA LEU A 241 -15.20 -8.68 6.54
C LEU A 241 -16.43 -7.78 6.69
N LEU A 242 -17.03 -7.75 7.89
CA LEU A 242 -18.18 -6.88 8.17
C LEU A 242 -17.82 -5.41 8.01
N SER A 243 -16.72 -4.97 8.62
CA SER A 243 -16.25 -3.59 8.52
C SER A 243 -15.93 -3.18 7.08
N SER A 244 -15.29 -4.07 6.30
CA SER A 244 -15.02 -3.84 4.87
C SER A 244 -16.29 -3.70 4.04
N ARG A 245 -17.27 -4.59 4.25
CA ARG A 245 -18.56 -4.57 3.56
C ARG A 245 -19.38 -3.33 3.90
N LEU A 246 -19.46 -2.96 5.17
CA LEU A 246 -20.18 -1.77 5.61
C LEU A 246 -19.55 -0.50 5.03
N ARG A 247 -18.22 -0.37 5.04
CA ARG A 247 -17.55 0.79 4.43
C ARG A 247 -17.87 0.88 2.94
N SER A 248 -17.78 -0.21 2.20
CA SER A 248 -18.11 -0.25 0.77
C SER A 248 -19.58 0.09 0.52
N ALA A 249 -20.50 -0.45 1.32
CA ALA A 249 -21.93 -0.16 1.19
C ALA A 249 -22.24 1.33 1.48
N ILE A 250 -21.65 1.92 2.51
CA ILE A 250 -21.82 3.35 2.83
C ILE A 250 -21.31 4.22 1.68
N THR A 251 -20.12 3.92 1.12
CA THR A 251 -19.56 4.69 0.00
C THR A 251 -20.46 4.60 -1.23
N LEU A 252 -20.94 3.41 -1.58
CA LEU A 252 -21.85 3.21 -2.72
C LEU A 252 -23.20 3.92 -2.51
N TYR A 253 -23.76 3.82 -1.30
CA TYR A 253 -25.01 4.49 -0.98
C TYR A 253 -24.91 6.02 -1.08
N LEU A 254 -23.85 6.61 -0.51
CA LEU A 254 -23.61 8.05 -0.61
C LEU A 254 -23.36 8.49 -2.07
N SER A 255 -22.62 7.70 -2.84
CA SER A 255 -22.41 7.96 -4.27
C SER A 255 -23.75 7.98 -5.05
N LEU A 256 -24.65 7.03 -4.78
CA LEU A 256 -25.96 6.98 -5.42
C LEU A 256 -26.85 8.18 -5.08
N ILE A 257 -26.78 8.71 -3.86
CA ILE A 257 -27.52 9.92 -3.46
C ILE A 257 -27.05 11.13 -4.29
N HIS A 258 -25.75 11.29 -4.49
CA HIS A 258 -25.19 12.38 -5.29
C HIS A 258 -25.50 12.28 -6.79
N ILE A 259 -25.70 11.06 -7.32
CA ILE A 259 -26.12 10.85 -8.72
C ILE A 259 -27.61 11.18 -8.93
N SER A 260 -28.44 10.98 -7.91
CA SER A 260 -29.89 11.17 -7.98
C SER A 260 -30.37 12.60 -7.70
N GLU A 261 -29.54 13.51 -7.21
CA GLU A 261 -29.87 14.92 -7.09
C GLU A 261 -29.52 15.66 -8.40
N PRO A 262 -30.51 16.10 -9.19
CA PRO A 262 -30.21 16.99 -10.31
C PRO A 262 -29.69 18.31 -9.75
N THR A 263 -28.48 18.69 -10.17
CA THR A 263 -27.92 20.02 -9.93
C THR A 263 -29.01 21.07 -10.30
N ARG A 264 -29.67 21.66 -9.31
CA ARG A 264 -30.43 22.87 -9.49
C ARG A 264 -29.42 23.96 -9.84
N GLN A 265 -29.46 24.36 -11.11
CA GLN A 265 -28.84 25.60 -11.62
C GLN A 265 -29.53 26.81 -11.01
#